data_7c31f4e579e41f00d654707a636bc9eb
#
_entry.id   7c31f4e579e41f00d654707a636bc9eb
#
_cell.length_a   1.000
_cell.length_b   1.000
_cell.length_c   1.000
_cell.angle_alpha   90.00
_cell.angle_beta   90.00
_cell.angle_gamma   90.00
#
_symmetry.space_group_name_H-M   'P 1'
#
loop_
_entity.id
_entity.type
_entity.pdbx_description
1 polymer ?
#
loop_
_entity_poly.entity_id
_entity_poly.type
_entity_poly.pdbx_seq_one_letter_code
_entity_poly.pdbx_strand_id
1 'polypeptide(L)'
;MKIGLISDTHGLLRPAALEALRGCQQLVHAGDIGKPEILDALRALAPLTVVRGNNDPAPQWPGVAAEQSVRCGEIGLYVTHETADIPRPLPPGTDVVVTGHSHKPLEQWRDGVLFVNPGSAGPRRFKLPISVALLHVQGREIRVEFVPLA
;
A
#
# COMPACT_ATOMS: atom_id res chain seq x y z
N MET A 1 11.85 9.98 -7.06
CA MET A 1 11.32 9.47 -5.80
C MET A 1 10.71 8.11 -6.03
N LYS A 2 10.93 7.20 -5.09
CA LYS A 2 10.39 5.84 -5.16
C LYS A 2 9.54 5.59 -3.91
N ILE A 3 8.28 5.20 -4.12
CA ILE A 3 7.32 4.92 -3.05
C ILE A 3 6.98 3.44 -3.11
N GLY A 4 7.18 2.72 -2.00
CA GLY A 4 6.87 1.30 -1.93
C GLY A 4 5.46 1.06 -1.41
N LEU A 5 4.72 0.18 -2.07
CA LEU A 5 3.36 -0.19 -1.69
C LEU A 5 3.33 -1.67 -1.32
N ILE A 6 2.77 -1.97 -0.15
CA ILE A 6 2.62 -3.34 0.34
C ILE A 6 1.25 -3.49 0.98
N SER A 7 0.66 -4.67 0.92
CA SER A 7 -0.65 -4.92 1.51
C SER A 7 -0.84 -6.39 1.84
N ASP A 8 -1.81 -6.65 2.75
CA ASP A 8 -2.31 -8.00 3.02
C ASP A 8 -1.21 -8.96 3.45
N THR A 9 -0.35 -8.50 4.35
CA THR A 9 0.73 -9.33 4.91
C THR A 9 0.20 -10.44 5.82
N HIS A 10 -0.93 -10.22 6.49
CA HIS A 10 -1.56 -11.22 7.37
C HIS A 10 -0.57 -11.91 8.31
N GLY A 11 0.34 -11.13 8.90
CA GLY A 11 1.32 -11.65 9.84
C GLY A 11 2.57 -12.27 9.22
N LEU A 12 2.71 -12.23 7.89
CA LEU A 12 3.87 -12.76 7.18
C LEU A 12 4.56 -11.66 6.40
N LEU A 13 5.76 -11.27 6.84
CA LEU A 13 6.60 -10.32 6.09
C LEU A 13 7.80 -11.08 5.54
N ARG A 14 7.76 -11.33 4.23
CA ARG A 14 8.81 -12.10 3.56
C ARG A 14 10.10 -11.27 3.44
N PRO A 15 11.27 -11.90 3.59
CA PRO A 15 12.53 -11.18 3.32
C PRO A 15 12.59 -10.57 1.92
N ALA A 16 12.00 -11.23 0.91
CA ALA A 16 11.94 -10.71 -0.44
C ALA A 16 11.15 -9.40 -0.52
N ALA A 17 10.11 -9.21 0.32
CA ALA A 17 9.35 -7.97 0.37
C ALA A 17 10.23 -6.83 0.90
N LEU A 18 10.96 -7.06 1.99
CA LEU A 18 11.89 -6.06 2.54
C LEU A 18 12.96 -5.68 1.53
N GLU A 19 13.50 -6.66 0.82
CA GLU A 19 14.51 -6.41 -0.20
C GLU A 19 13.96 -5.57 -1.35
N ALA A 20 12.74 -5.89 -1.82
CA ALA A 20 12.09 -5.15 -2.90
C ALA A 20 11.79 -3.69 -2.50
N LEU A 21 11.51 -3.45 -1.22
CA LEU A 21 11.17 -2.11 -0.72
C LEU A 21 12.38 -1.30 -0.29
N ARG A 22 13.56 -1.89 -0.28
CA ARG A 22 14.79 -1.21 0.11
C ARG A 22 15.08 -0.07 -0.86
N GLY A 23 15.46 1.09 -0.30
CA GLY A 23 15.76 2.28 -1.10
C GLY A 23 14.56 3.15 -1.42
N CYS A 24 13.35 2.78 -1.00
CA CYS A 24 12.20 3.66 -1.12
C CYS A 24 12.30 4.83 -0.15
N GLN A 25 11.84 6.02 -0.58
CA GLN A 25 11.79 7.20 0.28
C GLN A 25 10.54 7.22 1.16
N GLN A 26 9.47 6.54 0.75
CA GLN A 26 8.21 6.42 1.48
C GLN A 26 7.66 5.03 1.29
N LEU A 27 6.95 4.53 2.32
CA LEU A 27 6.26 3.25 2.25
C LEU A 27 4.78 3.43 2.60
N VAL A 28 3.94 2.59 2.00
CA VAL A 28 2.50 2.55 2.28
C VAL A 28 2.10 1.10 2.51
N HIS A 29 1.40 0.83 3.62
CA HIS A 29 0.76 -0.47 3.87
C HIS A 29 -0.77 -0.26 3.83
N ALA A 30 -1.43 -0.97 2.94
CA ALA A 30 -2.86 -0.79 2.69
C ALA A 30 -3.77 -1.70 3.51
N GLY A 31 -3.29 -2.27 4.62
CA GLY A 31 -4.13 -2.98 5.57
C GLY A 31 -4.02 -4.50 5.54
N ASP A 32 -4.70 -5.13 6.50
CA ASP A 32 -4.58 -6.56 6.81
C ASP A 32 -3.13 -6.92 7.16
N ILE A 33 -2.65 -6.27 8.20
CA ILE A 33 -1.25 -6.29 8.64
C ILE A 33 -0.94 -7.61 9.36
N GLY A 34 -1.71 -7.93 10.38
CA GLY A 34 -1.64 -9.17 11.14
C GLY A 34 -0.77 -9.11 12.39
N LYS A 35 0.38 -8.43 12.34
CA LYS A 35 1.32 -8.32 13.48
C LYS A 35 1.96 -6.94 13.53
N PRO A 36 2.05 -6.32 14.73
CA PRO A 36 2.69 -5.01 14.88
C PRO A 36 4.17 -4.99 14.44
N GLU A 37 4.89 -6.11 14.61
CA GLU A 37 6.30 -6.22 14.23
C GLU A 37 6.53 -5.94 12.75
N ILE A 38 5.53 -6.18 11.90
CA ILE A 38 5.60 -5.87 10.48
C ILE A 38 5.76 -4.37 10.28
N LEU A 39 5.00 -3.56 11.02
CA LEU A 39 5.10 -2.11 10.94
C LEU A 39 6.47 -1.62 11.40
N ASP A 40 7.00 -2.22 12.46
CA ASP A 40 8.34 -1.86 12.97
C ASP A 40 9.41 -2.14 11.92
N ALA A 41 9.34 -3.29 11.26
CA ALA A 41 10.30 -3.65 10.22
C ALA A 41 10.21 -2.71 9.02
N LEU A 42 9.01 -2.32 8.61
CA LEU A 42 8.83 -1.38 7.51
C LEU A 42 9.30 0.03 7.87
N ARG A 43 9.01 0.49 9.09
CA ARG A 43 9.46 1.80 9.56
C ARG A 43 10.98 1.90 9.65
N ALA A 44 11.66 0.78 9.82
CA ALA A 44 13.12 0.75 9.81
C ALA A 44 13.69 1.04 8.41
N LEU A 45 12.91 0.86 7.35
CA LEU A 45 13.35 1.13 5.98
C LEU A 45 13.08 2.57 5.56
N ALA A 46 11.89 3.12 5.89
CA ALA A 46 11.48 4.44 5.45
C ALA A 46 10.22 4.89 6.24
N PRO A 47 9.86 6.18 6.18
CA PRO A 47 8.60 6.65 6.73
C PRO A 47 7.43 5.85 6.16
N LEU A 48 6.50 5.44 7.03
CA LEU A 48 5.41 4.55 6.70
C LEU A 48 4.06 5.23 6.91
N THR A 49 3.20 5.17 5.88
CA THR A 49 1.79 5.46 5.98
C THR A 49 1.05 4.11 6.01
N VAL A 50 0.18 3.92 7.00
CA VAL A 50 -0.48 2.63 7.19
C VAL A 50 -1.94 2.81 7.55
N VAL A 51 -2.81 1.93 7.01
CA VAL A 51 -4.23 1.88 7.36
C VAL A 51 -4.58 0.47 7.86
N ARG A 52 -5.68 0.37 8.62
CA ARG A 52 -6.22 -0.92 9.06
C ARG A 52 -6.98 -1.58 7.93
N GLY A 53 -6.85 -2.91 7.83
CA GLY A 53 -7.72 -3.71 7.00
C GLY A 53 -8.89 -4.28 7.80
N ASN A 54 -9.74 -5.05 7.12
CA ASN A 54 -10.91 -5.66 7.76
C ASN A 54 -10.53 -6.72 8.81
N ASN A 55 -9.30 -7.22 8.76
CA ASN A 55 -8.78 -8.18 9.74
C ASN A 55 -7.91 -7.51 10.83
N ASP A 56 -7.88 -6.18 10.89
CA ASP A 56 -7.13 -5.41 11.89
C ASP A 56 -8.11 -4.63 12.78
N PRO A 57 -8.75 -5.23 13.80
CA PRO A 57 -9.75 -4.54 14.62
C PRO A 57 -9.16 -3.33 15.34
N ALA A 58 -9.90 -2.21 15.36
CA ALA A 58 -9.44 -0.95 15.94
C ALA A 58 -8.92 -1.08 17.38
N PRO A 59 -9.57 -1.83 18.29
CA PRO A 59 -9.06 -1.95 19.67
C PRO A 59 -7.67 -2.60 19.77
N GLN A 60 -7.31 -3.46 18.82
CA GLN A 60 -6.02 -4.15 18.79
C GLN A 60 -4.97 -3.38 18.00
N TRP A 61 -5.38 -2.34 17.28
CA TRP A 61 -4.49 -1.52 16.44
C TRP A 61 -4.67 -0.03 16.76
N PRO A 62 -4.36 0.38 18.02
CA PRO A 62 -4.52 1.78 18.39
C PRO A 62 -3.57 2.67 17.58
N GLY A 63 -4.07 3.83 17.18
CA GLY A 63 -3.27 4.78 16.41
C GLY A 63 -3.16 4.46 14.92
N VAL A 64 -3.75 3.37 14.44
CA VAL A 64 -3.78 3.05 13.01
C VAL A 64 -5.17 3.37 12.48
N ALA A 65 -5.26 4.32 11.56
CA ALA A 65 -6.54 4.78 11.00
C ALA A 65 -7.07 3.82 9.95
N ALA A 66 -8.37 3.93 9.65
CA ALA A 66 -8.98 3.14 8.57
C ALA A 66 -8.65 3.70 7.19
N GLU A 67 -8.33 5.00 7.12
CA GLU A 67 -7.96 5.67 5.88
C GLU A 67 -6.94 6.76 6.19
N GLN A 68 -6.14 7.13 5.19
CA GLN A 68 -5.17 8.21 5.31
C GLN A 68 -4.95 8.92 3.98
N SER A 69 -4.71 10.24 4.05
CA SER A 69 -4.19 11.00 2.94
C SER A 69 -2.78 11.47 3.29
N VAL A 70 -1.85 11.37 2.35
CA VAL A 70 -0.46 11.77 2.56
C VAL A 70 0.09 12.41 1.29
N ARG A 71 0.95 13.42 1.48
CA ARG A 71 1.67 14.06 0.37
C ARG A 71 3.06 13.44 0.28
N CYS A 72 3.45 13.06 -0.95
CA CYS A 72 4.77 12.56 -1.25
C CYS A 72 5.33 13.43 -2.39
N GLY A 73 6.11 14.46 -2.04
CA GLY A 73 6.54 15.46 -3.01
C GLY A 73 5.34 16.21 -3.58
N GLU A 74 5.17 16.18 -4.90
CA GLU A 74 4.06 16.85 -5.58
C GLU A 74 2.82 15.96 -5.71
N ILE A 75 2.87 14.73 -5.22
CA ILE A 75 1.81 13.74 -5.41
C ILE A 75 1.03 13.54 -4.12
N GLY A 76 -0.30 13.54 -4.24
CA GLY A 76 -1.19 13.21 -3.14
C GLY A 76 -1.66 11.77 -3.22
N LEU A 77 -1.51 11.00 -2.14
CA LEU A 77 -1.99 9.64 -2.04
C LEU A 77 -3.16 9.57 -1.07
N TYR A 78 -4.19 8.82 -1.45
CA TYR A 78 -5.26 8.42 -0.55
C TYR A 78 -5.20 6.90 -0.38
N VAL A 79 -5.22 6.42 0.86
CA VAL A 79 -5.06 5.00 1.19
C VAL A 79 -6.27 4.53 1.96
N THR A 80 -6.89 3.44 1.51
CA THR A 80 -7.93 2.73 2.24
C THR A 80 -7.86 1.24 1.85
N HIS A 81 -8.32 0.35 2.74
CA HIS A 81 -8.14 -1.08 2.49
C HIS A 81 -9.06 -1.61 1.38
N GLU A 82 -10.34 -1.20 1.39
CA GLU A 82 -11.35 -1.74 0.47
C GLU A 82 -11.83 -0.68 -0.51
N THR A 83 -12.03 -1.10 -1.77
CA THR A 83 -12.53 -0.19 -2.81
C THR A 83 -13.90 0.38 -2.47
N ALA A 84 -14.73 -0.36 -1.75
CA ALA A 84 -16.05 0.10 -1.33
C ALA A 84 -15.99 1.34 -0.42
N ASP A 85 -14.87 1.57 0.24
CA ASP A 85 -14.68 2.68 1.18
C ASP A 85 -14.08 3.93 0.53
N ILE A 86 -13.80 3.89 -0.77
CA ILE A 86 -13.27 5.06 -1.49
C ILE A 86 -14.35 6.14 -1.56
N PRO A 87 -14.08 7.35 -1.02
CA PRO A 87 -15.07 8.42 -1.03
C PRO A 87 -15.29 8.98 -2.42
N ARG A 88 -16.50 9.51 -2.65
CA ARG A 88 -16.84 10.19 -3.89
C ARG A 88 -17.51 11.53 -3.55
N PRO A 89 -16.88 12.65 -3.87
CA PRO A 89 -15.60 12.78 -4.59
C PRO A 89 -14.40 12.39 -3.72
N LEU A 90 -13.27 12.17 -4.39
CA LEU A 90 -11.99 11.91 -3.69
C LEU A 90 -11.56 13.14 -2.89
N PRO A 91 -10.76 12.96 -1.82
CA PRO A 91 -10.18 14.10 -1.13
C PRO A 91 -9.41 14.99 -2.11
N PRO A 92 -9.50 16.34 -1.95
CA PRO A 92 -8.81 17.26 -2.86
C PRO A 92 -7.31 16.96 -2.92
N GLY A 93 -6.74 17.03 -4.14
CA GLY A 93 -5.32 16.82 -4.35
C GLY A 93 -4.90 15.36 -4.43
N THR A 94 -5.85 14.43 -4.53
CA THR A 94 -5.55 13.02 -4.69
C THR A 94 -5.12 12.71 -6.12
N ASP A 95 -3.91 12.18 -6.27
CA ASP A 95 -3.36 11.73 -7.55
C ASP A 95 -3.34 10.21 -7.65
N VAL A 96 -3.23 9.52 -6.51
CA VAL A 96 -3.13 8.07 -6.42
C VAL A 96 -4.05 7.57 -5.31
N VAL A 97 -4.83 6.53 -5.60
CA VAL A 97 -5.62 5.79 -4.60
C VAL A 97 -5.00 4.41 -4.44
N VAL A 98 -4.59 4.07 -3.22
CA VAL A 98 -3.97 2.78 -2.90
C VAL A 98 -4.97 1.94 -2.12
N THR A 99 -5.22 0.72 -2.57
CA THR A 99 -6.10 -0.23 -1.89
C THR A 99 -5.43 -1.60 -1.76
N GLY A 100 -6.06 -2.49 -1.00
CA GLY A 100 -5.67 -3.88 -0.85
C GLY A 100 -6.89 -4.78 -0.95
N HIS A 101 -7.04 -5.70 -0.01
CA HIS A 101 -8.19 -6.57 0.20
C HIS A 101 -8.38 -7.66 -0.85
N SER A 102 -8.41 -7.35 -2.13
CA SER A 102 -8.67 -8.34 -3.18
C SER A 102 -7.50 -9.29 -3.43
N HIS A 103 -6.30 -8.94 -2.98
CA HIS A 103 -5.04 -9.64 -3.24
C HIS A 103 -4.64 -9.64 -4.72
N LYS A 104 -5.31 -8.86 -5.56
CA LYS A 104 -5.05 -8.81 -7.01
C LYS A 104 -4.29 -7.55 -7.37
N PRO A 105 -3.10 -7.67 -7.98
CA PRO A 105 -2.41 -6.49 -8.49
C PRO A 105 -3.30 -5.75 -9.48
N LEU A 106 -3.35 -4.43 -9.35
CA LEU A 106 -4.18 -3.58 -10.21
C LEU A 106 -3.47 -2.27 -10.47
N GLU A 107 -3.46 -1.87 -11.73
CA GLU A 107 -3.10 -0.52 -12.16
C GLU A 107 -4.21 -0.02 -13.07
N GLN A 108 -4.95 1.00 -12.65
CA GLN A 108 -6.05 1.53 -13.42
C GLN A 108 -6.06 3.05 -13.33
N TRP A 109 -6.04 3.71 -14.49
CA TRP A 109 -6.11 5.17 -14.58
C TRP A 109 -7.53 5.59 -14.90
N ARG A 110 -8.09 6.49 -14.09
CA ARG A 110 -9.43 7.07 -14.32
C ARG A 110 -9.37 8.56 -14.03
N ASP A 111 -9.75 9.37 -15.06
CA ASP A 111 -9.81 10.83 -14.92
C ASP A 111 -8.53 11.44 -14.36
N GLY A 112 -7.37 10.92 -14.79
CA GLY A 112 -6.08 11.41 -14.35
C GLY A 112 -5.62 10.91 -12.99
N VAL A 113 -6.39 10.05 -12.33
CA VAL A 113 -6.05 9.46 -11.03
C VAL A 113 -5.67 7.99 -11.21
N LEU A 114 -4.56 7.61 -10.59
CA LEU A 114 -4.10 6.23 -10.58
C LEU A 114 -4.76 5.46 -9.44
N PHE A 115 -5.45 4.36 -9.75
CA PHE A 115 -5.96 3.40 -8.76
C PHE A 115 -5.05 2.19 -8.79
N VAL A 116 -4.38 1.89 -7.66
CA VAL A 116 -3.38 0.83 -7.60
C VAL A 116 -3.61 -0.07 -6.39
N ASN A 117 -3.48 -1.39 -6.63
CA ASN A 117 -3.43 -2.40 -5.58
C ASN A 117 -2.11 -3.15 -5.79
N PRO A 118 -1.21 -3.17 -4.77
CA PRO A 118 0.09 -3.83 -4.93
C PRO A 118 0.01 -5.35 -4.98
N GLY A 119 -1.17 -5.93 -4.77
CA GLY A 119 -1.34 -7.36 -4.57
C GLY A 119 -1.08 -7.73 -3.12
N SER A 120 -1.12 -9.02 -2.81
CA SER A 120 -0.84 -9.50 -1.46
C SER A 120 0.64 -9.84 -1.31
N ALA A 121 1.27 -9.38 -0.23
CA ALA A 121 2.65 -9.73 0.08
C ALA A 121 2.73 -10.87 1.10
N GLY A 122 1.60 -11.29 1.65
CA GLY A 122 1.50 -12.33 2.68
C GLY A 122 1.28 -13.73 2.12
N PRO A 123 0.53 -14.56 2.83
CA PRO A 123 0.25 -15.92 2.39
C PRO A 123 -0.44 -15.95 1.02
N ARG A 124 -0.03 -16.91 0.20
CA ARG A 124 -0.66 -17.07 -1.13
C ARG A 124 -2.12 -17.49 -0.97
N ARG A 125 -2.99 -16.84 -1.75
CA ARG A 125 -4.40 -17.18 -1.82
C ARG A 125 -4.73 -17.63 -3.22
N PHE A 126 -5.18 -18.89 -3.37
CA PHE A 126 -5.47 -19.50 -4.67
C PHE A 126 -4.24 -19.41 -5.58
N LYS A 127 -4.41 -18.94 -6.82
CA LYS A 127 -3.33 -18.79 -7.80
C LYS A 127 -2.89 -17.34 -7.97
N LEU A 128 -3.32 -16.46 -7.03
CA LEU A 128 -2.96 -15.06 -7.11
C LEU A 128 -1.45 -14.87 -6.88
N PRO A 129 -0.81 -13.94 -7.57
CA PRO A 129 0.61 -13.66 -7.37
C PRO A 129 0.86 -13.05 -5.99
N ILE A 130 2.07 -13.26 -5.48
CA ILE A 130 2.55 -12.60 -4.28
C ILE A 130 3.45 -11.47 -4.73
N SER A 131 3.12 -10.23 -4.34
CA SER A 131 3.81 -9.06 -4.88
C SER A 131 3.77 -7.86 -3.96
N VAL A 132 4.67 -6.93 -4.23
CA VAL A 132 4.60 -5.53 -3.81
C VAL A 132 4.60 -4.67 -5.06
N ALA A 133 4.39 -3.38 -4.92
CA ALA A 133 4.49 -2.44 -6.03
C ALA A 133 5.40 -1.28 -5.67
N LEU A 134 6.04 -0.72 -6.68
CA LEU A 134 6.84 0.49 -6.55
C LEU A 134 6.21 1.55 -7.43
N LEU A 135 6.04 2.75 -6.87
CA LEU A 135 5.70 3.93 -7.65
C LEU A 135 6.98 4.70 -7.91
N HIS A 136 7.33 4.85 -9.18
CA HIS A 136 8.44 5.68 -9.59
C HIS A 136 7.87 7.05 -9.95
N VAL A 137 8.21 8.06 -9.15
CA VAL A 137 7.64 9.40 -9.27
C VAL A 137 8.71 10.39 -9.67
N GLN A 138 8.45 11.15 -10.73
CA GLN A 138 9.29 12.25 -11.17
C GLN A 138 8.39 13.46 -11.41
N GLY A 139 8.45 14.44 -10.50
CA GLY A 139 7.51 15.56 -10.49
C GLY A 139 6.09 15.04 -10.27
N ARG A 140 5.24 15.13 -11.28
CA ARG A 140 3.87 14.60 -11.24
C ARG A 140 3.70 13.37 -12.12
N GLU A 141 4.77 12.88 -12.74
CA GLU A 141 4.72 11.66 -13.55
C GLU A 141 4.91 10.44 -12.66
N ILE A 142 4.06 9.42 -12.85
CA ILE A 142 4.04 8.22 -12.03
C ILE A 142 4.12 7.00 -12.92
N ARG A 143 5.04 6.09 -12.61
CA ARG A 143 5.14 4.78 -13.25
C ARG A 143 5.04 3.70 -12.19
N VAL A 144 4.21 2.69 -12.44
CA VAL A 144 4.02 1.56 -11.52
C VAL A 144 4.87 0.39 -11.95
N GLU A 145 5.55 -0.21 -10.98
CA GLU A 145 6.29 -1.45 -11.18
C GLU A 145 5.80 -2.48 -10.15
N PHE A 146 5.27 -3.62 -10.62
CA PHE A 146 4.92 -4.72 -9.73
C PHE A 146 6.13 -5.63 -9.58
N VAL A 147 6.46 -5.99 -8.33
CA VAL A 147 7.61 -6.84 -8.02
C VAL A 147 7.11 -8.17 -7.45
N PRO A 148 7.22 -9.25 -8.20
CA PRO A 148 6.84 -10.57 -7.68
C PRO A 148 7.80 -11.01 -6.58
N LEU A 149 7.26 -11.67 -5.55
CA LEU A 149 8.02 -12.08 -4.37
C LEU A 149 8.28 -13.59 -4.31
N ALA A 150 7.63 -14.35 -5.17
CA ALA A 150 7.80 -15.80 -5.17
C ALA A 150 7.64 -16.38 -6.58
#